data_209efe7dd400c3920b2d016a3e8e89d2
#
_entry.id   209efe7dd400c3920b2d016a3e8e89d2
#
_cell.length_a   1.000
_cell.length_b   1.000
_cell.length_c   1.000
_cell.angle_alpha   90.00
_cell.angle_beta   90.00
_cell.angle_gamma   90.00
#
_symmetry.space_group_name_H-M   'P 1'
#
loop_
_entity.id
_entity.type
_entity.pdbx_description
1 polymer ?
#
loop_
_entity_poly.entity_id
_entity_poly.type
_entity_poly.pdbx_seq_one_letter_code
_entity_poly.pdbx_strand_id
1 'polypeptide(L)'
;GLQGTTYIYQGEEIGMTNAYFTKIDEYDDAESKNAYYHMIKSGIDEKEALLILQQKSRDNARTPMQWDNTIYKGFSNHKPWLKVNNDNISVENELNDSRSVFYTYQRLIKYRKQYDIFTEGTYRLLDENHKNLFVYEREYKNQNLLIISNFTHDNVVYKLPETYLNKLNYTIL
;
A
#
# COMPACT_ATOMS: atom_id res chain seq x y z
N GLY A 1 -7.89 -9.73 0.14
CA GLY A 1 -8.37 -10.79 -0.74
C GLY A 1 -7.48 -12.02 -0.82
N LEU A 2 -6.18 -11.90 -0.52
CA LEU A 2 -5.24 -13.02 -0.53
C LEU A 2 -5.53 -14.05 0.57
N GLN A 3 -5.08 -15.29 0.35
CA GLN A 3 -5.13 -16.35 1.35
C GLN A 3 -4.14 -16.07 2.49
N GLY A 4 -4.47 -16.51 3.69
CA GLY A 4 -3.63 -16.37 4.87
C GLY A 4 -4.08 -15.24 5.81
N THR A 5 -3.29 -14.99 6.84
CA THR A 5 -3.53 -13.93 7.82
C THR A 5 -3.17 -12.58 7.22
N THR A 6 -4.09 -11.63 7.29
CA THR A 6 -3.86 -10.27 6.82
C THR A 6 -3.18 -9.46 7.91
N TYR A 7 -2.07 -8.83 7.57
CA TYR A 7 -1.40 -7.82 8.38
C TYR A 7 -1.55 -6.47 7.68
N ILE A 8 -1.98 -5.47 8.42
CA ILE A 8 -2.09 -4.09 7.94
C ILE A 8 -1.06 -3.29 8.74
N TYR A 9 -0.10 -2.69 8.02
CA TYR A 9 0.88 -1.84 8.65
C TYR A 9 0.28 -0.45 8.89
N GLN A 10 0.67 0.19 10.01
CA GLN A 10 0.17 1.55 10.33
C GLN A 10 0.42 2.51 9.17
N GLY A 11 -0.62 3.23 8.77
CA GLY A 11 -0.57 4.20 7.68
C GLY A 11 -0.95 3.63 6.30
N GLU A 12 -0.92 2.31 6.09
CA GLU A 12 -1.44 1.70 4.85
C GLU A 12 -2.93 2.03 4.66
N GLU A 13 -3.70 1.97 5.74
CA GLU A 13 -5.14 2.19 5.75
C GLU A 13 -5.56 3.62 5.39
N ILE A 14 -4.62 4.55 5.40
CA ILE A 14 -4.83 5.93 4.94
C ILE A 14 -3.95 6.29 3.73
N GLY A 15 -3.25 5.31 3.15
CA GLY A 15 -2.43 5.52 1.97
C GLY A 15 -1.17 6.35 2.21
N MET A 16 -0.56 6.29 3.41
CA MET A 16 0.71 6.97 3.68
C MET A 16 1.79 6.55 2.69
N THR A 17 2.57 7.52 2.23
CA THR A 17 3.67 7.32 1.28
C THR A 17 5.03 7.30 1.98
N ASN A 18 6.08 6.91 1.23
CA ASN A 18 7.44 7.02 1.69
C ASN A 18 7.80 8.46 2.07
N ALA A 19 8.69 8.63 3.04
CA ALA A 19 9.23 9.92 3.40
C ALA A 19 10.14 10.45 2.27
N TYR A 20 9.96 11.72 1.90
CA TYR A 20 10.82 12.39 0.94
C TYR A 20 11.91 13.18 1.68
N PHE A 21 12.85 12.46 2.29
CA PHE A 21 14.02 13.06 2.93
C PHE A 21 14.99 13.57 1.85
N THR A 22 15.48 14.78 2.02
CA THR A 22 16.30 15.47 1.03
C THR A 22 17.76 15.57 1.44
N LYS A 23 18.10 15.15 2.66
CA LYS A 23 19.46 15.17 3.22
C LYS A 23 19.69 13.90 4.02
N ILE A 24 20.95 13.45 4.03
CA ILE A 24 21.32 12.26 4.81
C ILE A 24 21.08 12.42 6.32
N ASP A 25 21.21 13.62 6.85
CA ASP A 25 20.98 13.91 8.27
C ASP A 25 19.51 13.77 8.71
N GLU A 26 18.58 13.69 7.77
CA GLU A 26 17.16 13.45 8.05
C GLU A 26 16.84 11.97 8.30
N TYR A 27 17.75 11.07 7.91
CA TYR A 27 17.66 9.64 8.17
C TYR A 27 18.21 9.30 9.55
N ASP A 28 17.62 8.32 10.20
CA ASP A 28 18.11 7.77 11.49
C ASP A 28 18.62 6.33 11.35
N ASP A 29 18.11 5.59 10.37
CA ASP A 29 18.49 4.21 10.10
C ASP A 29 19.99 4.09 9.77
N ALA A 30 20.72 3.34 10.60
CA ALA A 30 22.16 3.15 10.45
C ALA A 30 22.52 2.46 9.12
N GLU A 31 21.70 1.51 8.67
CA GLU A 31 21.91 0.84 7.36
C GLU A 31 21.81 1.83 6.21
N SER A 32 20.81 2.71 6.23
CA SER A 32 20.64 3.75 5.23
C SER A 32 21.79 4.72 5.19
N LYS A 33 22.28 5.17 6.35
CA LYS A 33 23.47 6.04 6.46
C LYS A 33 24.72 5.35 5.91
N ASN A 34 24.96 4.11 6.30
CA ASN A 34 26.11 3.33 5.80
C ASN A 34 26.03 3.10 4.28
N ALA A 35 24.85 2.75 3.76
CA ALA A 35 24.63 2.59 2.34
C ALA A 35 24.90 3.89 1.56
N TYR A 36 24.43 5.03 2.07
CA TYR A 36 24.70 6.33 1.49
C TYR A 36 26.20 6.59 1.34
N TYR A 37 26.96 6.51 2.43
CA TYR A 37 28.41 6.77 2.39
C TYR A 37 29.15 5.77 1.51
N HIS A 38 28.71 4.53 1.43
CA HIS A 38 29.26 3.54 0.52
C HIS A 38 28.99 3.92 -0.95
N MET A 39 27.78 4.35 -1.29
CA MET A 39 27.41 4.81 -2.63
C MET A 39 28.25 6.02 -3.06
N ILE A 40 28.38 7.04 -2.20
CA ILE A 40 29.22 8.22 -2.47
C ILE A 40 30.69 7.82 -2.70
N LYS A 41 31.23 6.94 -1.84
CA LYS A 41 32.61 6.45 -2.01
C LYS A 41 32.81 5.67 -3.30
N SER A 42 31.77 5.05 -3.81
CA SER A 42 31.76 4.32 -5.10
C SER A 42 31.55 5.22 -6.31
N GLY A 43 31.42 6.55 -6.11
CA GLY A 43 31.26 7.54 -7.18
C GLY A 43 29.82 7.80 -7.62
N ILE A 44 28.82 7.31 -6.88
CA ILE A 44 27.40 7.63 -7.14
C ILE A 44 27.14 9.07 -6.70
N ASP A 45 26.43 9.83 -7.53
CA ASP A 45 26.01 11.20 -7.22
C ASP A 45 25.11 11.26 -5.97
N GLU A 46 25.25 12.35 -5.21
CA GLU A 46 24.50 12.54 -3.97
C GLU A 46 22.98 12.48 -4.16
N LYS A 47 22.48 13.10 -5.23
CA LYS A 47 21.05 13.10 -5.53
C LYS A 47 20.56 11.70 -5.85
N GLU A 48 21.32 10.95 -6.62
CA GLU A 48 21.00 9.57 -6.96
C GLU A 48 21.00 8.68 -5.72
N ALA A 49 22.01 8.81 -4.86
CA ALA A 49 22.07 8.08 -3.59
C ALA A 49 20.86 8.38 -2.70
N LEU A 50 20.44 9.65 -2.58
CA LEU A 50 19.26 10.04 -1.83
C LEU A 50 17.96 9.51 -2.45
N LEU A 51 17.82 9.50 -3.78
CA LEU A 51 16.67 8.90 -4.47
C LEU A 51 16.55 7.41 -4.18
N ILE A 52 17.66 6.68 -4.14
CA ILE A 52 17.69 5.27 -3.77
C ILE A 52 17.21 5.10 -2.31
N LEU A 53 17.70 5.92 -1.39
CA LEU A 53 17.27 5.86 0.01
C LEU A 53 15.79 6.22 0.20
N GLN A 54 15.28 7.20 -0.53
CA GLN A 54 13.84 7.54 -0.51
C GLN A 54 12.95 6.35 -0.86
N GLN A 55 13.46 5.41 -1.64
CA GLN A 55 12.72 4.21 -2.04
C GLN A 55 12.96 3.01 -1.14
N LYS A 56 14.14 2.89 -0.52
CA LYS A 56 14.60 1.65 0.12
C LYS A 56 14.80 1.73 1.63
N SER A 57 14.89 2.94 2.19
CA SER A 57 15.15 3.11 3.62
C SER A 57 14.06 2.55 4.50
N ARG A 58 14.43 1.88 5.57
CA ARG A 58 13.50 1.42 6.63
C ARG A 58 12.83 2.59 7.36
N ASP A 59 13.40 3.78 7.33
CA ASP A 59 12.80 4.97 7.94
C ASP A 59 11.48 5.37 7.27
N ASN A 60 11.25 4.97 6.02
CA ASN A 60 9.96 5.14 5.35
C ASN A 60 8.80 4.51 6.13
N ALA A 61 9.04 3.37 6.76
CA ALA A 61 8.04 2.66 7.58
C ALA A 61 7.99 3.13 9.05
N ARG A 62 8.82 4.12 9.44
CA ARG A 62 8.94 4.59 10.83
C ARG A 62 8.52 6.03 11.01
N THR A 63 8.06 6.67 9.93
CA THR A 63 7.53 8.04 10.02
C THR A 63 6.31 8.10 10.93
N PRO A 64 6.10 9.24 11.62
CA PRO A 64 4.94 9.42 12.48
C PRO A 64 3.62 9.20 11.74
N MET A 65 2.67 8.53 12.40
CA MET A 65 1.30 8.40 11.90
C MET A 65 0.67 9.78 11.71
N GLN A 66 -0.04 9.96 10.59
CA GLN A 66 -0.63 11.23 10.20
C GLN A 66 -2.11 11.29 10.62
N TRP A 67 -2.40 11.84 11.80
CA TRP A 67 -3.75 11.90 12.35
C TRP A 67 -4.56 13.09 11.83
N ASP A 68 -3.94 14.27 11.75
CA ASP A 68 -4.59 15.51 11.37
C ASP A 68 -3.67 16.41 10.50
N ASN A 69 -4.10 17.64 10.25
CA ASN A 69 -3.36 18.60 9.42
C ASN A 69 -2.50 19.60 10.22
N THR A 70 -2.26 19.35 11.50
CA THR A 70 -1.35 20.19 12.31
C THR A 70 0.12 19.97 11.91
N ILE A 71 1.02 20.83 12.42
CA ILE A 71 2.45 20.83 12.03
C ILE A 71 3.15 19.48 12.25
N TYR A 72 2.73 18.71 13.25
CA TYR A 72 3.25 17.37 13.51
C TYR A 72 2.19 16.29 13.30
N LYS A 73 1.22 16.60 12.44
CA LYS A 73 0.17 15.67 12.02
C LYS A 73 -0.61 15.02 13.18
N GLY A 74 -0.81 15.75 14.29
CA GLY A 74 -1.50 15.22 15.48
C GLY A 74 -0.73 14.10 16.21
N PHE A 75 0.47 13.74 15.74
CA PHE A 75 1.30 12.70 16.36
C PHE A 75 1.94 13.18 17.67
N SER A 76 2.38 14.43 17.73
CA SER A 76 3.10 15.01 18.86
C SER A 76 2.89 16.51 18.97
N ASN A 77 3.06 17.05 20.18
CA ASN A 77 3.15 18.50 20.42
C ASN A 77 4.58 19.03 20.21
N HIS A 78 5.54 18.17 19.96
CA HIS A 78 6.95 18.50 19.75
C HIS A 78 7.44 17.85 18.46
N LYS A 79 8.54 18.39 17.91
CA LYS A 79 9.18 17.83 16.70
C LYS A 79 9.51 16.34 16.93
N PRO A 80 8.94 15.43 16.14
CA PRO A 80 9.30 14.01 16.19
C PRO A 80 10.76 13.78 15.78
N TRP A 81 11.33 12.66 16.18
CA TRP A 81 12.70 12.29 15.82
C TRP A 81 12.86 12.03 14.29
N LEU A 82 11.86 11.42 13.64
CA LEU A 82 11.72 11.46 12.19
C LEU A 82 10.70 12.51 11.81
N LYS A 83 10.92 13.22 10.72
CA LYS A 83 9.98 14.22 10.23
C LYS A 83 8.69 13.58 9.72
N VAL A 84 7.60 14.29 9.83
CA VAL A 84 6.33 13.96 9.18
C VAL A 84 6.39 14.32 7.69
N ASN A 85 5.64 13.64 6.85
CA ASN A 85 5.47 14.04 5.45
C ASN A 85 4.65 15.33 5.35
N ASN A 86 5.05 16.18 4.41
CA ASN A 86 4.33 17.41 4.12
C ASN A 86 3.36 17.18 2.94
N ASP A 87 2.44 16.25 3.13
CA ASP A 87 1.36 15.92 2.19
C ASP A 87 -0.01 16.16 2.84
N ASN A 88 -1.07 15.96 2.09
CA ASN A 88 -2.45 16.10 2.57
C ASN A 88 -3.04 14.78 3.08
N ILE A 89 -2.21 13.75 3.27
CA ILE A 89 -2.66 12.46 3.78
C ILE A 89 -2.78 12.58 5.30
N SER A 90 -3.95 12.30 5.84
CA SER A 90 -4.21 12.22 7.29
C SER A 90 -5.49 11.43 7.55
N VAL A 91 -5.61 10.86 8.75
CA VAL A 91 -6.86 10.21 9.17
C VAL A 91 -8.05 11.17 9.05
N GLU A 92 -7.87 12.43 9.45
CA GLU A 92 -8.91 13.46 9.35
C GLU A 92 -9.39 13.62 7.91
N ASN A 93 -8.48 13.74 6.93
CA ASN A 93 -8.84 13.92 5.53
C ASN A 93 -9.49 12.66 4.93
N GLU A 94 -8.95 11.49 5.25
CA GLU A 94 -9.48 10.21 4.77
C GLU A 94 -10.89 9.92 5.29
N LEU A 95 -11.21 10.30 6.52
CA LEU A 95 -12.57 10.20 7.10
C LEU A 95 -13.57 11.14 6.42
N ASN A 96 -13.11 12.23 5.82
CA ASN A 96 -13.96 13.19 5.13
C ASN A 96 -14.21 12.86 3.65
N ASP A 97 -13.53 11.86 3.07
CA ASP A 97 -13.79 11.36 1.70
C ASP A 97 -14.29 9.93 1.72
N SER A 98 -15.56 9.73 1.40
CA SER A 98 -16.17 8.39 1.35
C SER A 98 -15.55 7.43 0.31
N ARG A 99 -14.72 7.94 -0.62
CA ARG A 99 -13.99 7.17 -1.63
C ARG A 99 -12.53 6.93 -1.26
N SER A 100 -12.13 7.35 -0.07
CA SER A 100 -10.74 7.27 0.40
C SER A 100 -10.22 5.84 0.54
N VAL A 101 -8.91 5.75 0.71
CA VAL A 101 -8.21 4.50 1.02
C VAL A 101 -8.75 3.90 2.32
N PHE A 102 -9.00 4.73 3.34
CA PHE A 102 -9.56 4.30 4.62
C PHE A 102 -10.88 3.54 4.46
N TYR A 103 -11.86 4.10 3.75
CA TYR A 103 -13.14 3.43 3.54
C TYR A 103 -13.03 2.21 2.63
N THR A 104 -12.05 2.17 1.74
CA THR A 104 -11.75 0.97 0.95
C THR A 104 -11.25 -0.16 1.85
N TYR A 105 -10.28 0.09 2.74
CA TYR A 105 -9.84 -0.88 3.74
C TYR A 105 -10.98 -1.35 4.63
N GLN A 106 -11.80 -0.41 5.13
CA GLN A 106 -12.97 -0.75 5.97
C GLN A 106 -13.94 -1.71 5.25
N ARG A 107 -14.25 -1.44 3.96
CA ARG A 107 -15.11 -2.33 3.16
C ARG A 107 -14.48 -3.70 2.97
N LEU A 108 -13.21 -3.77 2.58
CA LEU A 108 -12.50 -5.04 2.36
C LEU A 108 -12.41 -5.88 3.65
N ILE A 109 -12.13 -5.26 4.79
CA ILE A 109 -12.12 -5.94 6.10
C ILE A 109 -13.52 -6.48 6.43
N LYS A 110 -14.58 -5.69 6.17
CA LYS A 110 -15.97 -6.12 6.37
C LYS A 110 -16.29 -7.34 5.51
N TYR A 111 -15.93 -7.33 4.22
CA TYR A 111 -16.14 -8.47 3.32
C TYR A 111 -15.37 -9.71 3.79
N ARG A 112 -14.12 -9.54 4.20
CA ARG A 112 -13.33 -10.65 4.73
C ARG A 112 -13.94 -11.29 5.97
N LYS A 113 -14.60 -10.50 6.82
CA LYS A 113 -15.33 -11.01 8.01
C LYS A 113 -16.68 -11.62 7.66
N GLN A 114 -17.31 -11.17 6.59
CA GLN A 114 -18.66 -11.57 6.21
C GLN A 114 -18.68 -12.83 5.33
N TYR A 115 -17.67 -13.04 4.51
CA TYR A 115 -17.66 -14.10 3.50
C TYR A 115 -16.48 -15.05 3.72
N ASP A 116 -16.77 -16.29 4.08
CA ASP A 116 -15.78 -17.35 4.32
C ASP A 116 -14.82 -17.58 3.15
N ILE A 117 -15.23 -17.28 1.93
CA ILE A 117 -14.39 -17.43 0.74
C ILE A 117 -13.07 -16.64 0.83
N PHE A 118 -13.03 -15.54 1.59
CA PHE A 118 -11.81 -14.77 1.80
C PHE A 118 -10.83 -15.46 2.76
N THR A 119 -11.34 -16.27 3.70
CA THR A 119 -10.53 -16.97 4.71
C THR A 119 -10.27 -18.41 4.33
N GLU A 120 -11.32 -19.14 3.96
CA GLU A 120 -11.29 -20.58 3.73
C GLU A 120 -11.09 -20.97 2.26
N GLY A 121 -11.29 -20.03 1.33
CA GLY A 121 -11.20 -20.32 -0.10
C GLY A 121 -9.79 -20.71 -0.53
N THR A 122 -9.71 -21.56 -1.56
CA THR A 122 -8.46 -21.86 -2.26
C THR A 122 -7.93 -20.62 -2.97
N TYR A 123 -6.69 -20.65 -3.38
CA TYR A 123 -6.06 -19.59 -4.16
C TYR A 123 -5.55 -20.16 -5.48
N ARG A 124 -5.83 -19.46 -6.58
CA ARG A 124 -5.29 -19.77 -7.90
C ARG A 124 -4.92 -18.48 -8.63
N LEU A 125 -3.63 -18.32 -8.91
CA LEU A 125 -3.14 -17.23 -9.75
C LEU A 125 -3.64 -17.44 -11.19
N LEU A 126 -4.16 -16.38 -11.79
CA LEU A 126 -4.55 -16.32 -13.19
C LEU A 126 -3.67 -15.28 -13.90
N ASP A 127 -3.42 -15.51 -15.19
CA ASP A 127 -2.69 -14.54 -16.03
C ASP A 127 -1.38 -14.01 -15.40
N GLU A 128 -0.55 -14.94 -14.92
CA GLU A 128 0.69 -14.65 -14.17
C GLU A 128 1.68 -13.72 -14.90
N ASN A 129 1.60 -13.66 -16.24
CA ASN A 129 2.46 -12.85 -17.08
C ASN A 129 1.87 -11.47 -17.44
N HIS A 130 0.69 -11.12 -16.90
CA HIS A 130 0.10 -9.81 -17.16
C HIS A 130 0.92 -8.70 -16.51
N LYS A 131 1.38 -7.73 -17.30
CA LYS A 131 2.34 -6.71 -16.84
C LYS A 131 1.76 -5.70 -15.85
N ASN A 132 0.45 -5.41 -15.94
CA ASN A 132 -0.20 -4.32 -15.24
C ASN A 132 -1.22 -4.79 -14.22
N LEU A 133 -1.72 -6.02 -14.35
CA LEU A 133 -2.76 -6.57 -13.50
C LEU A 133 -2.25 -7.74 -12.70
N PHE A 134 -2.68 -7.82 -11.44
CA PHE A 134 -2.58 -9.00 -10.61
C PHE A 134 -3.96 -9.65 -10.53
N VAL A 135 -4.09 -10.82 -11.13
CA VAL A 135 -5.38 -11.50 -11.30
C VAL A 135 -5.33 -12.85 -10.62
N TYR A 136 -6.27 -13.09 -9.73
CA TYR A 136 -6.37 -14.39 -9.06
C TYR A 136 -7.82 -14.72 -8.70
N GLU A 137 -8.03 -16.00 -8.47
CA GLU A 137 -9.31 -16.58 -8.09
C GLU A 137 -9.25 -17.18 -6.69
N ARG A 138 -10.35 -17.05 -5.98
CA ARG A 138 -10.64 -17.81 -4.76
C ARG A 138 -11.87 -18.68 -5.01
N GLU A 139 -11.85 -19.90 -4.50
CA GLU A 139 -12.97 -20.82 -4.59
C GLU A 139 -13.29 -21.40 -3.21
N TYR A 140 -14.55 -21.37 -2.82
CA TYR A 140 -15.04 -21.97 -1.59
C TYR A 140 -16.45 -22.49 -1.78
N LYS A 141 -16.66 -23.81 -1.56
CA LYS A 141 -17.94 -24.47 -1.82
C LYS A 141 -18.42 -24.19 -3.26
N ASN A 142 -19.56 -23.56 -3.42
CA ASN A 142 -20.14 -23.22 -4.73
C ASN A 142 -19.94 -21.75 -5.10
N GLN A 143 -18.99 -21.07 -4.45
CA GLN A 143 -18.69 -19.65 -4.68
C GLN A 143 -17.32 -19.49 -5.34
N ASN A 144 -17.26 -18.58 -6.29
CA ASN A 144 -16.00 -18.15 -6.90
C ASN A 144 -15.87 -16.64 -6.72
N LEU A 145 -14.68 -16.19 -6.37
CA LEU A 145 -14.32 -14.78 -6.26
C LEU A 145 -13.14 -14.52 -7.17
N LEU A 146 -13.35 -13.68 -8.18
CA LEU A 146 -12.29 -13.19 -9.06
C LEU A 146 -11.82 -11.83 -8.57
N ILE A 147 -10.54 -11.71 -8.31
CA ILE A 147 -9.89 -10.46 -7.92
C ILE A 147 -9.00 -9.98 -9.05
N ILE A 148 -9.19 -8.74 -9.47
CA ILE A 148 -8.41 -8.08 -10.51
C ILE A 148 -7.90 -6.77 -9.93
N SER A 149 -6.59 -6.69 -9.69
CA SER A 149 -5.95 -5.49 -9.14
C SER A 149 -5.07 -4.85 -10.20
N ASN A 150 -5.34 -3.57 -10.49
CA ASN A 150 -4.53 -2.77 -11.40
C ASN A 150 -3.45 -2.02 -10.60
N PHE A 151 -2.18 -2.29 -10.89
CA PHE A 151 -1.02 -1.65 -10.26
C PHE A 151 -0.46 -0.47 -11.06
N THR A 152 -1.22 0.02 -12.04
CA THR A 152 -0.82 1.16 -12.87
C THR A 152 -1.81 2.31 -12.75
N HIS A 153 -1.43 3.47 -13.26
CA HIS A 153 -2.32 4.63 -13.38
C HIS A 153 -3.15 4.60 -14.67
N ASP A 154 -2.89 3.63 -15.57
CA ASP A 154 -3.56 3.52 -16.85
C ASP A 154 -4.87 2.74 -16.73
N ASN A 155 -5.82 3.04 -17.62
CA ASN A 155 -7.00 2.22 -17.78
C ASN A 155 -6.63 0.92 -18.51
N VAL A 156 -6.85 -0.22 -17.86
CA VAL A 156 -6.55 -1.54 -18.42
C VAL A 156 -7.84 -2.31 -18.63
N VAL A 157 -8.01 -2.84 -19.84
CA VAL A 157 -9.13 -3.73 -20.16
C VAL A 157 -8.70 -5.17 -19.95
N TYR A 158 -9.42 -5.87 -19.06
CA TYR A 158 -9.21 -7.30 -18.84
C TYR A 158 -10.34 -8.12 -19.44
N LYS A 159 -10.00 -9.08 -20.29
CA LYS A 159 -10.97 -10.02 -20.87
C LYS A 159 -11.26 -11.13 -19.87
N LEU A 160 -12.48 -11.14 -19.34
CA LEU A 160 -12.89 -12.17 -18.39
C LEU A 160 -12.84 -13.58 -19.04
N PRO A 161 -12.36 -14.59 -18.31
CA PRO A 161 -12.46 -15.99 -18.74
C PRO A 161 -13.93 -16.40 -18.98
N GLU A 162 -14.17 -17.24 -19.95
CA GLU A 162 -15.51 -17.69 -20.33
C GLU A 162 -16.28 -18.32 -19.16
N THR A 163 -15.58 -18.95 -18.23
CA THR A 163 -16.16 -19.53 -17.02
C THR A 163 -16.86 -18.53 -16.11
N TYR A 164 -16.55 -17.22 -16.25
CA TYR A 164 -17.19 -16.14 -15.51
C TYR A 164 -18.34 -15.47 -16.30
N LEU A 165 -18.34 -15.55 -17.63
CA LEU A 165 -19.35 -14.88 -18.45
C LEU A 165 -20.76 -15.45 -18.26
N ASN A 166 -20.89 -16.69 -17.85
CA ASN A 166 -22.16 -17.40 -17.63
C ASN A 166 -22.61 -17.47 -16.18
N LYS A 167 -21.86 -16.87 -15.24
CA LYS A 167 -22.18 -16.85 -13.80
C LYS A 167 -22.68 -15.46 -13.40
N LEU A 168 -24.00 -15.24 -13.52
CA LEU A 168 -24.66 -13.93 -13.50
C LEU A 168 -25.00 -13.35 -12.11
N ASN A 169 -24.22 -13.62 -11.07
CA ASN A 169 -24.34 -12.88 -9.81
C ASN A 169 -22.97 -12.33 -9.44
N TYR A 170 -22.58 -11.18 -10.00
CA TYR A 170 -21.36 -10.49 -9.64
C TYR A 170 -21.67 -9.19 -8.90
N THR A 171 -20.90 -8.93 -7.86
CA THR A 171 -20.81 -7.62 -7.22
C THR A 171 -19.45 -7.03 -7.60
N ILE A 172 -19.45 -5.82 -8.12
CA ILE A 172 -18.22 -5.05 -8.33
C ILE A 172 -17.97 -4.26 -7.05
N LEU A 173 -16.78 -4.43 -6.48
CA LEU A 173 -16.35 -3.79 -5.23
C LEU A 173 -15.56 -2.52 -5.53
#